data_105294f9944004b5b90c2da9353ea6af
#
_entry.id   105294f9944004b5b90c2da9353ea6af
#
_cell.length_a   1.000
_cell.length_b   1.000
_cell.length_c   1.000
_cell.angle_alpha   90.00
_cell.angle_beta   90.00
_cell.angle_gamma   90.00
#
_symmetry.space_group_name_H-M   'P 1'
#
loop_
_entity.id
_entity.type
_entity.pdbx_description
1 polymer ?
#
loop_
_entity_poly.entity_id
_entity_poly.type
_entity_poly.pdbx_seq_one_letter_code
_entity_poly.pdbx_strand_id
1 'polypeptide(L)'
;TEFNAFKAPCIKGIKVPGGGEIGRNQLDQLTDKAKSWGAKGLVWLKVGEAGEVNSPVAKFMSEQEISDLLTAMEAVEGDICYLVADDWRKTVHVLGLLRLELGKPPVNEGGFHFLWVVDFPLFEDVDSEGNPVPAHHPFTMPHEEDLGLLEGNAHPNDLLQVRSQAYDLVLNGWELGSGSVRIHRRDVQQQIFDLLGIGEEESQKKFGFLMDAFRYGAPPHAGFAFGIDRLVALLVGEENIREVIAFPKSQSGTDPLTNAPTPIDQSQLDELGLRVLPAAT
;
A
#
# COMPACT_ATOMS: atom_id res chain seq x y z
N THR A 1 -2.21 25.41 16.94
CA THR A 1 -1.19 26.10 16.16
C THR A 1 -1.79 27.17 15.24
N GLU A 2 -1.07 28.24 15.00
CA GLU A 2 -1.44 29.25 14.00
C GLU A 2 -1.02 28.86 12.58
N PHE A 3 -0.19 27.85 12.44
CA PHE A 3 0.25 27.37 11.14
C PHE A 3 -0.89 26.65 10.40
N ASN A 4 -1.41 27.29 9.34
CA ASN A 4 -2.61 26.82 8.62
C ASN A 4 -2.49 25.39 8.07
N ALA A 5 -1.32 24.96 7.64
CA ALA A 5 -1.14 23.59 7.13
C ALA A 5 -1.40 22.54 8.22
N PHE A 6 -1.13 22.88 9.49
CA PHE A 6 -1.36 21.96 10.61
C PHE A 6 -2.80 21.95 11.14
N LYS A 7 -3.72 22.60 10.43
CA LYS A 7 -5.18 22.44 10.61
C LYS A 7 -5.75 21.31 9.75
N ALA A 8 -4.91 20.63 8.97
CA ALA A 8 -5.30 19.46 8.19
C ALA A 8 -5.77 18.32 9.10
N PRO A 9 -6.67 17.44 8.60
CA PRO A 9 -7.20 16.33 9.40
C PRO A 9 -6.16 15.30 9.82
N CYS A 10 -5.02 15.23 9.12
CA CYS A 10 -3.92 14.33 9.45
C CYS A 10 -2.58 15.03 9.31
N ILE A 11 -1.75 14.94 10.37
CA ILE A 11 -0.36 15.37 10.36
C ILE A 11 0.48 14.18 10.82
N LYS A 12 1.43 13.78 10.01
CA LYS A 12 2.41 12.75 10.38
C LYS A 12 3.79 13.16 9.91
N GLY A 13 4.81 12.52 10.49
CA GLY A 13 6.19 12.84 10.15
C GLY A 13 7.12 11.64 10.22
N ILE A 14 8.29 11.82 9.67
CA ILE A 14 9.44 10.94 9.80
C ILE A 14 10.62 11.72 10.34
N LYS A 15 11.36 11.10 11.24
CA LYS A 15 12.65 11.59 11.75
C LYS A 15 13.79 10.90 11.00
N VAL A 16 14.82 11.67 10.66
CA VAL A 16 16.09 11.16 10.13
C VAL A 16 17.18 11.46 11.16
N PRO A 17 17.66 10.46 11.90
CA PRO A 17 18.71 10.63 12.89
C PRO A 17 19.98 11.17 12.25
N GLY A 18 20.58 12.22 12.86
CA GLY A 18 21.80 12.86 12.36
C GLY A 18 21.66 13.58 11.01
N GLY A 19 20.44 13.74 10.48
CA GLY A 19 20.18 14.35 9.18
C GLY A 19 20.17 15.90 9.17
N GLY A 20 20.45 16.54 10.27
CA GLY A 20 20.40 18.00 10.41
C GLY A 20 21.36 18.79 9.52
N GLU A 21 22.44 18.19 9.06
CA GLU A 21 23.43 18.81 8.17
C GLU A 21 22.97 18.94 6.72
N ILE A 22 21.81 18.42 6.36
CA ILE A 22 21.27 18.49 4.99
C ILE A 22 21.25 19.93 4.47
N GLY A 23 21.76 20.15 3.23
CA GLY A 23 21.79 21.44 2.59
C GLY A 23 20.43 21.93 2.11
N ARG A 24 20.29 23.25 1.95
CA ARG A 24 19.02 23.86 1.50
C ARG A 24 18.56 23.33 0.13
N ASN A 25 19.48 23.16 -0.81
CA ASN A 25 19.17 22.66 -2.15
C ASN A 25 18.56 21.25 -2.11
N GLN A 26 19.04 20.40 -1.20
CA GLN A 26 18.50 19.05 -1.02
C GLN A 26 17.11 19.08 -0.36
N LEU A 27 16.88 20.00 0.59
CA LEU A 27 15.56 20.23 1.19
C LEU A 27 14.53 20.71 0.16
N ASP A 28 14.94 21.61 -0.75
CA ASP A 28 14.10 22.10 -1.83
C ASP A 28 13.77 20.95 -2.81
N GLN A 29 14.75 20.12 -3.17
CA GLN A 29 14.54 18.93 -4.00
C GLN A 29 13.59 17.92 -3.36
N LEU A 30 13.74 17.63 -2.07
CA LEU A 30 12.82 16.75 -1.33
C LEU A 30 11.41 17.32 -1.26
N THR A 31 11.29 18.64 -1.10
CA THR A 31 10.01 19.34 -1.12
C THR A 31 9.33 19.22 -2.48
N ASP A 32 10.07 19.39 -3.56
CA ASP A 32 9.54 19.26 -4.93
C ASP A 32 9.16 17.81 -5.25
N LYS A 33 9.94 16.84 -4.80
CA LYS A 33 9.56 15.41 -4.87
C LYS A 33 8.27 15.15 -4.12
N ALA A 34 8.15 15.60 -2.87
CA ALA A 34 6.92 15.44 -2.08
C ALA A 34 5.70 16.05 -2.77
N LYS A 35 5.85 17.22 -3.40
CA LYS A 35 4.79 17.83 -4.22
C LYS A 35 4.44 16.99 -5.45
N SER A 36 5.43 16.42 -6.13
CA SER A 36 5.19 15.54 -7.29
C SER A 36 4.43 14.27 -6.91
N TRP A 37 4.51 13.83 -5.65
CA TRP A 37 3.75 12.73 -5.07
C TRP A 37 2.37 13.13 -4.52
N GLY A 38 2.00 14.42 -4.66
CA GLY A 38 0.69 14.95 -4.32
C GLY A 38 0.59 15.74 -3.01
N ALA A 39 1.70 15.97 -2.29
CA ALA A 39 1.67 16.84 -1.13
C ALA A 39 1.50 18.30 -1.52
N LYS A 40 0.85 19.10 -0.67
CA LYS A 40 0.80 20.56 -0.81
C LYS A 40 2.16 21.21 -0.49
N GLY A 41 2.99 20.54 0.30
CA GLY A 41 4.31 20.96 0.71
C GLY A 41 4.95 19.96 1.65
N LEU A 42 6.22 20.16 1.97
CA LEU A 42 6.96 19.38 2.96
C LEU A 42 7.44 20.33 4.04
N VAL A 43 6.99 20.12 5.27
CA VAL A 43 7.50 20.82 6.44
C VAL A 43 8.72 20.09 6.94
N TRP A 44 9.77 20.82 7.28
CA TRP A 44 10.95 20.25 7.90
C TRP A 44 11.40 21.07 9.10
N LEU A 45 11.96 20.39 10.10
CA LEU A 45 12.51 20.99 11.31
C LEU A 45 13.88 20.33 11.59
N LYS A 46 14.93 21.13 11.60
CA LYS A 46 16.26 20.72 12.06
C LYS A 46 16.39 21.01 13.54
N VAL A 47 16.84 20.03 14.28
CA VAL A 47 17.03 20.14 15.73
C VAL A 47 18.47 20.52 16.02
N GLY A 48 18.67 21.70 16.57
CA GLY A 48 19.96 22.21 17.01
C GLY A 48 20.24 21.98 18.49
N GLU A 49 21.28 22.64 18.98
CA GLU A 49 21.69 22.60 20.39
C GLU A 49 20.54 23.02 21.32
N ALA A 50 20.46 22.41 22.49
CA ALA A 50 19.46 22.71 23.51
C ALA A 50 18.00 22.68 23.07
N GLY A 51 17.67 21.99 21.95
CA GLY A 51 16.31 21.89 21.41
C GLY A 51 15.89 23.09 20.55
N GLU A 52 16.82 23.95 20.15
CA GLU A 52 16.54 24.97 19.16
C GLU A 52 16.11 24.34 17.84
N VAL A 53 15.12 24.94 17.17
CA VAL A 53 14.60 24.44 15.91
C VAL A 53 14.82 25.44 14.79
N ASN A 54 15.55 24.99 13.78
CA ASN A 54 15.69 25.74 12.52
C ASN A 54 14.65 25.22 11.52
N SER A 55 13.64 26.07 11.25
CA SER A 55 12.56 25.75 10.31
C SER A 55 11.88 27.03 9.82
N PRO A 56 11.47 27.12 8.54
CA PRO A 56 10.67 28.23 8.04
C PRO A 56 9.32 28.39 8.76
N VAL A 57 8.83 27.31 9.37
CA VAL A 57 7.51 27.30 10.03
C VAL A 57 7.58 27.52 11.55
N ALA A 58 8.77 27.47 12.14
CA ALA A 58 8.95 27.63 13.59
C ALA A 58 8.32 28.93 14.13
N LYS A 59 8.38 30.01 13.36
CA LYS A 59 7.78 31.31 13.72
C LYS A 59 6.25 31.30 13.85
N PHE A 60 5.57 30.26 13.38
CA PHE A 60 4.12 30.10 13.46
C PHE A 60 3.71 29.10 14.56
N MET A 61 4.68 28.58 15.31
CA MET A 61 4.47 27.60 16.37
C MET A 61 4.95 28.18 17.71
N SER A 62 4.25 27.85 18.76
CA SER A 62 4.70 28.17 20.12
C SER A 62 5.85 27.25 20.55
N GLU A 63 6.61 27.65 21.53
CA GLU A 63 7.68 26.83 22.14
C GLU A 63 7.15 25.50 22.65
N GLN A 64 5.93 25.49 23.23
CA GLN A 64 5.29 24.28 23.71
C GLN A 64 4.94 23.34 22.57
N GLU A 65 4.37 23.84 21.46
CA GLU A 65 4.04 23.01 20.26
C GLU A 65 5.29 22.38 19.63
N ILE A 66 6.40 23.14 19.60
CA ILE A 66 7.69 22.62 19.11
C ILE A 66 8.20 21.52 20.07
N SER A 67 8.18 21.77 21.38
CA SER A 67 8.62 20.80 22.38
C SER A 67 7.80 19.52 22.33
N ASP A 68 6.48 19.63 22.24
CA ASP A 68 5.59 18.46 22.13
C ASP A 68 5.83 17.67 20.85
N LEU A 69 6.06 18.36 19.72
CA LEU A 69 6.38 17.73 18.44
C LEU A 69 7.71 16.96 18.50
N LEU A 70 8.77 17.60 19.04
CA LEU A 70 10.08 16.94 19.18
C LEU A 70 9.98 15.72 20.10
N THR A 71 9.22 15.83 21.19
CA THR A 71 8.97 14.71 22.11
C THR A 71 8.22 13.58 21.40
N ALA A 72 7.14 13.89 20.68
CA ALA A 72 6.35 12.89 19.96
C ALA A 72 7.15 12.17 18.86
N MET A 73 8.13 12.84 18.28
CA MET A 73 9.03 12.29 17.27
C MET A 73 10.32 11.70 17.86
N GLU A 74 10.49 11.78 19.18
CA GLU A 74 11.74 11.37 19.87
C GLU A 74 12.98 12.01 19.22
N ALA A 75 12.86 13.26 18.77
CA ALA A 75 13.90 13.94 18.03
C ALA A 75 14.92 14.58 18.99
N VAL A 76 16.20 14.42 18.67
CA VAL A 76 17.30 14.95 19.46
C VAL A 76 18.20 15.86 18.60
N GLU A 77 19.14 16.53 19.22
CA GLU A 77 20.13 17.37 18.56
C GLU A 77 20.81 16.65 17.39
N GLY A 78 20.91 17.32 16.25
CA GLY A 78 21.46 16.78 15.00
C GLY A 78 20.43 16.09 14.12
N ASP A 79 19.21 15.85 14.58
CA ASP A 79 18.16 15.21 13.78
C ASP A 79 17.45 16.21 12.85
N ILE A 80 16.79 15.69 11.82
CA ILE A 80 15.80 16.41 11.04
C ILE A 80 14.48 15.68 11.03
N CYS A 81 13.39 16.41 11.22
CA CYS A 81 12.02 15.91 11.11
C CYS A 81 11.37 16.43 9.83
N TYR A 82 10.71 15.56 9.10
CA TYR A 82 9.88 15.92 7.95
C TYR A 82 8.42 15.61 8.25
N LEU A 83 7.52 16.56 7.95
CA LEU A 83 6.10 16.40 8.21
C LEU A 83 5.28 16.70 6.96
N VAL A 84 4.22 15.94 6.79
CA VAL A 84 3.19 16.15 5.77
C VAL A 84 1.84 16.31 6.48
N ALA A 85 1.07 17.27 6.01
CA ALA A 85 -0.23 17.62 6.55
C ALA A 85 -1.26 17.69 5.42
N ASP A 86 -2.16 16.72 5.36
CA ASP A 86 -3.26 16.63 4.36
C ASP A 86 -4.33 15.65 4.88
N ASP A 87 -5.15 15.06 4.02
CA ASP A 87 -5.94 13.87 4.36
C ASP A 87 -5.03 12.68 4.71
N TRP A 88 -5.59 11.70 5.42
CA TRP A 88 -4.80 10.56 5.94
C TRP A 88 -4.10 9.78 4.81
N ARG A 89 -4.83 9.44 3.73
CA ARG A 89 -4.30 8.62 2.62
C ARG A 89 -3.12 9.30 1.95
N LYS A 90 -3.27 10.57 1.61
CA LYS A 90 -2.22 11.34 0.98
C LYS A 90 -1.01 11.52 1.89
N THR A 91 -1.24 11.82 3.16
CA THR A 91 -0.19 11.99 4.16
C THR A 91 0.67 10.73 4.29
N VAL A 92 0.04 9.56 4.46
CA VAL A 92 0.80 8.29 4.60
C VAL A 92 1.45 7.84 3.30
N HIS A 93 0.82 8.08 2.15
CA HIS A 93 1.39 7.77 0.84
C HIS A 93 2.68 8.57 0.59
N VAL A 94 2.62 9.89 0.75
CA VAL A 94 3.80 10.76 0.53
C VAL A 94 4.92 10.43 1.51
N LEU A 95 4.60 10.22 2.79
CA LEU A 95 5.60 9.85 3.79
C LEU A 95 6.20 8.46 3.53
N GLY A 96 5.41 7.52 3.02
CA GLY A 96 5.90 6.21 2.58
C GLY A 96 6.96 6.33 1.49
N LEU A 97 6.69 7.13 0.44
CA LEU A 97 7.65 7.40 -0.63
C LEU A 97 8.88 8.18 -0.13
N LEU A 98 8.67 9.17 0.73
CA LEU A 98 9.75 9.94 1.34
C LEU A 98 10.66 9.04 2.19
N ARG A 99 10.10 8.10 2.95
CA ARG A 99 10.87 7.12 3.73
C ARG A 99 11.79 6.28 2.85
N LEU A 100 11.28 5.82 1.69
CA LEU A 100 12.08 5.05 0.74
C LEU A 100 13.20 5.88 0.11
N GLU A 101 12.94 7.15 -0.16
CA GLU A 101 13.94 8.08 -0.70
C GLU A 101 15.04 8.40 0.32
N LEU A 102 14.66 8.69 1.57
CA LEU A 102 15.59 9.04 2.65
C LEU A 102 16.39 7.83 3.15
N GLY A 103 15.86 6.61 2.97
CA GLY A 103 16.54 5.36 3.33
C GLY A 103 17.56 4.87 2.30
N LYS A 104 17.89 5.67 1.27
CA LYS A 104 18.92 5.34 0.27
C LYS A 104 20.19 6.14 0.52
N PRO A 105 21.40 5.51 0.51
CA PRO A 105 21.60 4.06 0.53
C PRO A 105 21.05 3.42 1.82
N PRO A 106 20.85 2.08 1.85
CA PRO A 106 20.34 1.40 3.05
C PRO A 106 21.18 1.72 4.29
N VAL A 107 20.49 1.98 5.41
CA VAL A 107 21.16 2.29 6.70
C VAL A 107 21.96 1.10 7.22
N ASN A 108 21.51 -0.13 6.90
CA ASN A 108 22.22 -1.37 7.19
C ASN A 108 22.76 -1.95 5.89
N GLU A 109 24.09 -2.04 5.79
CA GLU A 109 24.74 -2.66 4.65
C GLU A 109 24.80 -4.18 4.82
N GLY A 110 24.36 -4.89 3.77
CA GLY A 110 24.44 -6.34 3.66
C GLY A 110 23.42 -7.11 4.51
N GLY A 111 23.35 -8.42 4.27
CA GLY A 111 22.46 -9.34 4.94
C GLY A 111 21.02 -9.36 4.39
N PHE A 112 20.25 -10.26 4.97
CA PHE A 112 18.83 -10.44 4.64
C PHE A 112 17.97 -10.02 5.83
N HIS A 113 17.23 -8.94 5.67
CA HIS A 113 16.37 -8.35 6.70
C HIS A 113 14.92 -8.64 6.38
N PHE A 114 14.32 -9.58 7.10
CA PHE A 114 12.94 -9.98 6.93
C PHE A 114 12.01 -9.24 7.90
N LEU A 115 10.80 -8.95 7.44
CA LEU A 115 9.69 -8.53 8.28
C LEU A 115 8.37 -9.05 7.72
N TRP A 116 7.38 -9.20 8.61
CA TRP A 116 6.00 -9.47 8.25
C TRP A 116 5.20 -8.17 8.28
N VAL A 117 4.38 -7.96 7.27
CA VAL A 117 3.30 -6.98 7.27
C VAL A 117 2.01 -7.75 7.51
N VAL A 118 1.25 -7.36 8.51
CA VAL A 118 0.00 -8.00 8.92
C VAL A 118 -1.08 -6.95 9.16
N ASP A 119 -2.30 -7.39 9.48
CA ASP A 119 -3.43 -6.51 9.79
C ASP A 119 -3.75 -5.51 8.66
N PHE A 120 -3.68 -5.99 7.42
CA PHE A 120 -4.13 -5.21 6.28
C PHE A 120 -5.61 -4.83 6.42
N PRO A 121 -6.06 -3.68 5.90
CA PRO A 121 -7.48 -3.40 5.82
C PRO A 121 -8.18 -4.46 4.94
N LEU A 122 -9.41 -4.84 5.30
CA LEU A 122 -10.22 -5.73 4.46
C LEU A 122 -10.72 -4.99 3.21
N PHE A 123 -11.08 -3.71 3.38
CA PHE A 123 -11.52 -2.81 2.32
C PHE A 123 -10.62 -1.58 2.28
N GLU A 124 -10.16 -1.20 1.09
CA GLU A 124 -9.25 -0.06 0.92
C GLU A 124 -9.98 1.24 0.58
N ASP A 125 -11.19 1.17 0.03
CA ASP A 125 -11.98 2.33 -0.35
C ASP A 125 -13.48 2.03 -0.34
N VAL A 126 -14.25 3.07 -0.65
CA VAL A 126 -15.67 3.01 -0.98
C VAL A 126 -15.84 3.64 -2.35
N ASP A 127 -16.48 2.94 -3.27
CA ASP A 127 -16.72 3.41 -4.63
C ASP A 127 -17.78 4.55 -4.68
N SER A 128 -18.03 5.08 -5.86
CA SER A 128 -19.00 6.16 -6.08
C SER A 128 -20.46 5.74 -5.81
N GLU A 129 -20.73 4.44 -5.72
CA GLU A 129 -22.05 3.87 -5.43
C GLU A 129 -22.22 3.55 -3.93
N GLY A 130 -21.16 3.71 -3.15
CA GLY A 130 -21.15 3.43 -1.71
C GLY A 130 -20.79 2.01 -1.36
N ASN A 131 -20.32 1.19 -2.32
CA ASN A 131 -19.87 -0.17 -2.06
C ASN A 131 -18.41 -0.20 -1.61
N PRO A 132 -18.04 -1.05 -0.64
CA PRO A 132 -16.66 -1.20 -0.23
C PRO A 132 -15.82 -1.86 -1.33
N VAL A 133 -14.60 -1.35 -1.54
CA VAL A 133 -13.62 -1.89 -2.47
C VAL A 133 -12.66 -2.79 -1.69
N PRO A 134 -12.57 -4.11 -1.99
CA PRO A 134 -11.68 -5.01 -1.25
C PRO A 134 -10.22 -4.65 -1.51
N ALA A 135 -9.41 -4.65 -0.44
CA ALA A 135 -7.97 -4.37 -0.54
C ALA A 135 -7.21 -5.48 -1.30
N HIS A 136 -7.70 -6.72 -1.24
CA HIS A 136 -7.11 -7.86 -1.94
C HIS A 136 -8.20 -8.58 -2.75
N HIS A 137 -8.73 -9.68 -2.23
CA HIS A 137 -9.78 -10.48 -2.87
C HIS A 137 -10.87 -10.87 -1.86
N PRO A 138 -12.08 -11.20 -2.29
CA PRO A 138 -13.24 -11.40 -1.41
C PRO A 138 -13.20 -12.69 -0.59
N PHE A 139 -12.12 -13.46 -0.63
CA PHE A 139 -11.97 -14.74 0.08
C PHE A 139 -11.05 -14.65 1.28
N THR A 140 -10.53 -13.47 1.61
CA THR A 140 -9.69 -13.23 2.78
C THR A 140 -10.53 -13.15 4.04
N MET A 141 -10.15 -13.90 5.08
CA MET A 141 -10.85 -13.90 6.35
C MET A 141 -10.64 -12.55 7.07
N PRO A 142 -11.71 -11.89 7.52
CA PRO A 142 -11.62 -10.79 8.47
C PRO A 142 -11.05 -11.25 9.81
N HIS A 143 -10.53 -10.35 10.63
CA HIS A 143 -10.28 -10.65 12.03
C HIS A 143 -11.59 -10.96 12.75
N GLU A 144 -11.59 -11.97 13.62
CA GLU A 144 -12.80 -12.38 14.36
C GLU A 144 -13.35 -11.26 15.24
N GLU A 145 -12.45 -10.44 15.79
CA GLU A 145 -12.80 -9.28 16.63
C GLU A 145 -13.55 -8.21 15.85
N ASP A 146 -13.34 -8.13 14.53
CA ASP A 146 -13.90 -7.10 13.66
C ASP A 146 -15.18 -7.56 12.92
N LEU A 147 -15.59 -8.83 13.07
CA LEU A 147 -16.79 -9.37 12.40
C LEU A 147 -18.06 -8.58 12.74
N GLY A 148 -18.17 -8.04 13.96
CA GLY A 148 -19.29 -7.19 14.34
C GLY A 148 -19.41 -5.89 13.53
N LEU A 149 -18.32 -5.40 12.96
CA LEU A 149 -18.33 -4.20 12.09
C LEU A 149 -18.91 -4.48 10.70
N LEU A 150 -19.05 -5.74 10.33
CA LEU A 150 -19.64 -6.16 9.06
C LEU A 150 -21.17 -6.31 9.15
N GLU A 151 -21.74 -6.33 10.37
CA GLU A 151 -23.16 -6.62 10.59
C GLU A 151 -24.08 -5.44 10.28
N GLY A 152 -25.24 -5.73 9.74
CA GLY A 152 -26.32 -4.75 9.53
C GLY A 152 -26.01 -3.74 8.40
N ASN A 153 -26.55 -2.53 8.52
CA ASN A 153 -26.27 -1.42 7.62
C ASN A 153 -25.01 -0.67 8.10
N ALA A 154 -23.87 -1.36 8.15
CA ALA A 154 -22.61 -0.78 8.56
C ALA A 154 -22.30 0.50 7.74
N HIS A 155 -21.91 1.56 8.44
CA HIS A 155 -21.53 2.78 7.73
C HIS A 155 -20.23 2.52 6.93
N PRO A 156 -20.08 3.03 5.70
CA PRO A 156 -18.88 2.78 4.89
C PRO A 156 -17.56 3.05 5.62
N ASN A 157 -17.51 4.08 6.48
CA ASN A 157 -16.32 4.38 7.29
C ASN A 157 -15.99 3.32 8.34
N ASP A 158 -16.98 2.57 8.83
CA ASP A 158 -16.77 1.48 9.79
C ASP A 158 -16.18 0.26 9.07
N LEU A 159 -16.62 0.01 7.82
CA LEU A 159 -16.07 -1.04 6.98
C LEU A 159 -14.58 -0.84 6.67
N LEU A 160 -14.12 0.42 6.52
CA LEU A 160 -12.71 0.72 6.32
C LEU A 160 -11.82 0.46 7.55
N GLN A 161 -12.41 0.20 8.71
CA GLN A 161 -11.69 -0.16 9.94
C GLN A 161 -11.53 -1.68 10.11
N VAL A 162 -12.24 -2.49 9.32
CA VAL A 162 -12.16 -3.95 9.38
C VAL A 162 -10.78 -4.40 8.91
N ARG A 163 -10.08 -5.12 9.79
CA ARG A 163 -8.79 -5.74 9.46
C ARG A 163 -8.99 -7.10 8.81
N SER A 164 -8.10 -7.43 7.91
CA SER A 164 -8.03 -8.75 7.27
C SER A 164 -6.89 -9.59 7.84
N GLN A 165 -7.02 -10.90 7.75
CA GLN A 165 -5.94 -11.85 8.07
C GLN A 165 -5.07 -12.12 6.84
N ALA A 166 -4.75 -11.07 6.08
CA ALA A 166 -3.71 -11.10 5.05
C ALA A 166 -2.34 -10.84 5.67
N TYR A 167 -1.31 -11.35 5.04
CA TYR A 167 0.07 -11.17 5.49
C TYR A 167 1.04 -11.22 4.32
N ASP A 168 2.04 -10.32 4.35
CA ASP A 168 3.12 -10.26 3.38
C ASP A 168 4.46 -10.46 4.07
N LEU A 169 5.33 -11.25 3.45
CA LEU A 169 6.74 -11.35 3.83
C LEU A 169 7.53 -10.35 2.99
N VAL A 170 8.21 -9.44 3.67
CA VAL A 170 9.09 -8.45 3.04
C VAL A 170 10.54 -8.79 3.33
N LEU A 171 11.38 -8.74 2.30
CA LEU A 171 12.83 -8.90 2.40
C LEU A 171 13.52 -7.68 1.80
N ASN A 172 14.32 -6.96 2.58
CA ASN A 172 15.06 -5.78 2.14
C ASN A 172 14.20 -4.74 1.41
N GLY A 173 12.95 -4.57 1.83
CA GLY A 173 12.00 -3.63 1.24
C GLY A 173 11.21 -4.18 0.05
N TRP A 174 11.46 -5.42 -0.40
CA TRP A 174 10.69 -6.10 -1.43
C TRP A 174 9.66 -7.05 -0.81
N GLU A 175 8.42 -6.95 -1.23
CA GLU A 175 7.43 -8.00 -0.98
C GLU A 175 7.89 -9.28 -1.65
N LEU A 176 8.36 -10.23 -0.86
CA LEU A 176 8.88 -11.50 -1.33
C LEU A 176 7.78 -12.53 -1.56
N GLY A 177 6.74 -12.44 -0.77
CA GLY A 177 5.58 -13.31 -0.90
C GLY A 177 4.41 -12.80 -0.09
N SER A 178 3.23 -13.25 -0.45
CA SER A 178 1.95 -12.83 0.11
C SER A 178 1.05 -14.03 0.38
N GLY A 179 0.19 -13.89 1.36
CA GLY A 179 -0.78 -14.91 1.72
C GLY A 179 -1.95 -14.38 2.54
N SER A 180 -2.90 -15.25 2.83
CA SER A 180 -3.98 -14.94 3.75
C SER A 180 -4.60 -16.18 4.37
N VAL A 181 -5.18 -16.03 5.55
CA VAL A 181 -6.19 -16.96 6.04
C VAL A 181 -7.44 -16.79 5.19
N ARG A 182 -8.02 -17.89 4.76
CA ARG A 182 -9.20 -17.90 3.89
C ARG A 182 -10.48 -17.98 4.71
N ILE A 183 -11.53 -17.34 4.20
CA ILE A 183 -12.88 -17.57 4.72
C ILE A 183 -13.21 -19.05 4.53
N HIS A 184 -13.60 -19.73 5.60
CA HIS A 184 -14.04 -21.12 5.62
C HIS A 184 -15.48 -21.26 6.12
N ARG A 185 -16.08 -20.17 6.55
CA ARG A 185 -17.47 -20.06 7.03
C ARG A 185 -18.35 -19.51 5.93
N ARG A 186 -19.41 -20.25 5.61
CA ARG A 186 -20.35 -19.85 4.55
C ARG A 186 -21.08 -18.54 4.85
N ASP A 187 -21.48 -18.34 6.09
CA ASP A 187 -22.17 -17.12 6.54
C ASP A 187 -21.30 -15.88 6.35
N VAL A 188 -20.04 -15.93 6.75
CA VAL A 188 -19.07 -14.83 6.57
C VAL A 188 -18.84 -14.57 5.08
N GLN A 189 -18.68 -15.63 4.27
CA GLN A 189 -18.44 -15.46 2.82
C GLN A 189 -19.63 -14.81 2.12
N GLN A 190 -20.85 -15.21 2.47
CA GLN A 190 -22.06 -14.58 1.91
C GLN A 190 -22.14 -13.11 2.31
N GLN A 191 -21.88 -12.79 3.57
CA GLN A 191 -21.87 -11.42 4.06
C GLN A 191 -20.87 -10.53 3.30
N ILE A 192 -19.66 -11.03 3.02
CA ILE A 192 -18.68 -10.30 2.20
C ILE A 192 -19.20 -10.11 0.76
N PHE A 193 -19.80 -11.13 0.16
CA PHE A 193 -20.37 -10.98 -1.18
C PHE A 193 -21.50 -9.94 -1.22
N ASP A 194 -22.38 -9.96 -0.24
CA ASP A 194 -23.49 -9.01 -0.14
C ASP A 194 -22.97 -7.56 -0.01
N LEU A 195 -21.93 -7.34 0.82
CA LEU A 195 -21.28 -6.04 0.96
C LEU A 195 -20.62 -5.54 -0.35
N LEU A 196 -20.15 -6.46 -1.18
CA LEU A 196 -19.55 -6.16 -2.49
C LEU A 196 -20.59 -6.04 -3.62
N GLY A 197 -21.89 -6.10 -3.29
CA GLY A 197 -22.95 -6.06 -4.27
C GLY A 197 -23.11 -7.33 -5.11
N ILE A 198 -22.47 -8.43 -4.71
CA ILE A 198 -22.58 -9.73 -5.38
C ILE A 198 -23.75 -10.49 -4.75
N GLY A 199 -24.93 -10.33 -5.32
CA GLY A 199 -26.16 -10.98 -4.82
C GLY A 199 -26.10 -12.51 -4.91
N GLU A 200 -27.07 -13.19 -4.24
CA GLU A 200 -27.09 -14.66 -4.12
C GLU A 200 -27.09 -15.38 -5.48
N GLU A 201 -27.84 -14.91 -6.48
CA GLU A 201 -27.85 -15.51 -7.81
C GLU A 201 -26.49 -15.40 -8.52
N GLU A 202 -25.84 -14.26 -8.42
CA GLU A 202 -24.53 -14.03 -9.02
C GLU A 202 -23.43 -14.81 -8.28
N SER A 203 -23.46 -14.83 -6.95
CA SER A 203 -22.52 -15.60 -6.14
C SER A 203 -22.65 -17.10 -6.41
N GLN A 204 -23.87 -17.60 -6.56
CA GLN A 204 -24.11 -19.00 -6.92
C GLN A 204 -23.60 -19.32 -8.34
N LYS A 205 -23.80 -18.42 -9.28
CA LYS A 205 -23.32 -18.60 -10.67
C LYS A 205 -21.80 -18.60 -10.78
N LYS A 206 -21.13 -17.71 -10.06
CA LYS A 206 -19.67 -17.54 -10.12
C LYS A 206 -18.92 -18.47 -9.17
N PHE A 207 -19.44 -18.68 -7.94
CA PHE A 207 -18.77 -19.31 -6.81
C PHE A 207 -19.59 -20.42 -6.16
N GLY A 208 -20.66 -20.89 -6.81
CA GLY A 208 -21.57 -21.88 -6.26
C GLY A 208 -20.86 -23.15 -5.78
N PHE A 209 -19.88 -23.64 -6.55
CA PHE A 209 -19.08 -24.80 -6.16
C PHE A 209 -18.34 -24.60 -4.82
N LEU A 210 -17.83 -23.40 -4.56
CA LEU A 210 -17.15 -23.05 -3.30
C LEU A 210 -18.17 -22.93 -2.15
N MET A 211 -19.27 -22.21 -2.39
CA MET A 211 -20.33 -22.01 -1.39
C MET A 211 -21.00 -23.34 -1.01
N ASP A 212 -21.13 -24.26 -1.97
CA ASP A 212 -21.65 -25.60 -1.70
C ASP A 212 -20.64 -26.45 -0.92
N ALA A 213 -19.34 -26.36 -1.22
CA ALA A 213 -18.30 -27.04 -0.47
C ALA A 213 -18.29 -26.63 1.02
N PHE A 214 -18.52 -25.35 1.33
CA PHE A 214 -18.59 -24.86 2.70
C PHE A 214 -19.74 -25.48 3.51
N ARG A 215 -20.79 -25.98 2.86
CA ARG A 215 -21.90 -26.68 3.53
C ARG A 215 -21.47 -28.00 4.16
N TYR A 216 -20.38 -28.58 3.69
CA TYR A 216 -19.83 -29.85 4.23
C TYR A 216 -18.76 -29.60 5.29
N GLY A 217 -18.46 -28.35 5.64
CA GLY A 217 -17.50 -27.96 6.67
C GLY A 217 -16.08 -27.91 6.15
N ALA A 218 -15.67 -26.77 5.59
CA ALA A 218 -14.27 -26.54 5.26
C ALA A 218 -13.46 -26.30 6.53
N PRO A 219 -12.25 -26.89 6.68
CA PRO A 219 -11.39 -26.57 7.80
C PRO A 219 -10.84 -25.14 7.67
N PRO A 220 -10.44 -24.49 8.77
CA PRO A 220 -9.62 -23.28 8.70
C PRO A 220 -8.38 -23.57 7.84
N HIS A 221 -8.12 -22.72 6.89
CA HIS A 221 -6.99 -22.89 5.96
C HIS A 221 -6.40 -21.54 5.54
N ALA A 222 -5.14 -21.58 5.20
CA ALA A 222 -4.37 -20.43 4.74
C ALA A 222 -3.44 -20.86 3.62
N GLY A 223 -2.91 -19.89 2.89
CA GLY A 223 -1.95 -20.13 1.84
C GLY A 223 -0.93 -19.01 1.75
N PHE A 224 0.20 -19.32 1.13
CA PHE A 224 1.28 -18.38 0.90
C PHE A 224 1.91 -18.65 -0.47
N ALA A 225 2.20 -17.59 -1.21
CA ALA A 225 2.87 -17.66 -2.50
C ALA A 225 4.15 -16.84 -2.50
N PHE A 226 5.24 -17.45 -2.95
CA PHE A 226 6.53 -16.79 -3.15
C PHE A 226 6.68 -16.21 -4.55
N GLY A 227 7.21 -14.99 -4.64
CA GLY A 227 7.74 -14.44 -5.87
C GLY A 227 9.16 -14.97 -6.15
N ILE A 228 9.25 -16.10 -6.83
CA ILE A 228 10.55 -16.76 -7.08
C ILE A 228 11.52 -15.84 -7.82
N ASP A 229 11.06 -15.09 -8.82
CA ASP A 229 11.90 -14.16 -9.55
C ASP A 229 12.45 -13.05 -8.64
N ARG A 230 11.63 -12.55 -7.70
CA ARG A 230 12.07 -11.58 -6.70
C ARG A 230 13.12 -12.17 -5.76
N LEU A 231 12.91 -13.40 -5.31
CA LEU A 231 13.88 -14.11 -4.47
C LEU A 231 15.21 -14.28 -5.19
N VAL A 232 15.19 -14.73 -6.44
CA VAL A 232 16.41 -14.91 -7.24
C VAL A 232 17.13 -13.57 -7.44
N ALA A 233 16.41 -12.50 -7.82
CA ALA A 233 16.99 -11.17 -7.98
C ALA A 233 17.71 -10.70 -6.70
N LEU A 234 17.06 -10.84 -5.54
CA LEU A 234 17.67 -10.51 -4.25
C LEU A 234 18.91 -11.35 -3.91
N LEU A 235 18.89 -12.65 -4.23
CA LEU A 235 20.02 -13.55 -3.96
C LEU A 235 21.26 -13.24 -4.82
N VAL A 236 21.04 -12.77 -6.06
CA VAL A 236 22.14 -12.42 -6.98
C VAL A 236 22.51 -10.93 -6.92
N GLY A 237 21.79 -10.12 -6.12
CA GLY A 237 22.06 -8.70 -5.94
C GLY A 237 21.53 -7.80 -7.07
N GLU A 238 20.56 -8.27 -7.83
CA GLU A 238 19.93 -7.49 -8.91
C GLU A 238 18.74 -6.66 -8.41
N GLU A 239 18.64 -5.42 -8.88
CA GLU A 239 17.53 -4.52 -8.52
C GLU A 239 16.28 -4.72 -9.38
N ASN A 240 16.38 -5.50 -10.47
CA ASN A 240 15.30 -5.68 -11.42
C ASN A 240 15.12 -7.18 -11.76
N ILE A 241 13.89 -7.66 -11.61
CA ILE A 241 13.56 -9.06 -11.96
C ILE A 241 13.81 -9.42 -13.42
N ARG A 242 13.88 -8.44 -14.32
CA ARG A 242 14.19 -8.68 -15.74
C ARG A 242 15.56 -9.30 -15.96
N GLU A 243 16.50 -9.07 -15.05
CA GLU A 243 17.86 -9.63 -15.12
C GLU A 243 17.90 -11.13 -14.78
N VAL A 244 16.84 -11.64 -14.14
CA VAL A 244 16.74 -13.05 -13.72
C VAL A 244 15.66 -13.85 -14.46
N ILE A 245 14.86 -13.20 -15.32
CA ILE A 245 13.85 -13.85 -16.17
C ILE A 245 14.47 -14.13 -17.54
N ALA A 246 14.36 -15.39 -18.01
CA ALA A 246 14.96 -15.80 -19.27
C ALA A 246 14.41 -15.05 -20.50
N PHE A 247 13.12 -14.67 -20.47
CA PHE A 247 12.45 -13.98 -21.58
C PHE A 247 11.63 -12.79 -21.07
N PRO A 248 12.30 -11.69 -20.61
CA PRO A 248 11.60 -10.55 -20.04
C PRO A 248 10.81 -9.80 -21.12
N LYS A 249 9.62 -9.34 -20.75
CA LYS A 249 8.82 -8.44 -21.60
C LYS A 249 9.43 -7.03 -21.62
N SER A 250 9.23 -6.32 -22.74
CA SER A 250 9.52 -4.90 -22.84
C SER A 250 8.57 -4.08 -21.95
N GLN A 251 8.85 -2.79 -21.79
CA GLN A 251 7.96 -1.88 -21.04
C GLN A 251 6.56 -1.78 -21.67
N SER A 252 6.44 -1.97 -22.99
CA SER A 252 5.16 -2.03 -23.70
C SER A 252 4.45 -3.39 -23.64
N GLY A 253 5.01 -4.38 -22.90
CA GLY A 253 4.46 -5.73 -22.82
C GLY A 253 4.81 -6.63 -24.00
N THR A 254 5.62 -6.14 -24.95
CA THR A 254 6.06 -6.93 -26.10
C THR A 254 7.14 -7.93 -25.69
N ASP A 255 7.07 -9.15 -26.21
CA ASP A 255 8.12 -10.15 -26.13
C ASP A 255 9.16 -9.90 -27.26
N PRO A 256 10.40 -9.49 -26.94
CA PRO A 256 11.40 -9.21 -27.98
C PRO A 256 11.84 -10.46 -28.76
N LEU A 257 11.68 -11.67 -28.23
CA LEU A 257 12.08 -12.90 -28.88
C LEU A 257 11.04 -13.35 -29.94
N THR A 258 9.76 -13.31 -29.56
CA THR A 258 8.67 -13.81 -30.43
C THR A 258 7.92 -12.69 -31.14
N ASN A 259 8.19 -11.44 -30.82
CA ASN A 259 7.45 -10.24 -31.24
C ASN A 259 5.95 -10.29 -30.85
N ALA A 260 5.58 -11.11 -29.86
CA ALA A 260 4.21 -11.14 -29.34
C ALA A 260 3.90 -9.87 -28.50
N PRO A 261 2.64 -9.40 -28.50
CA PRO A 261 1.47 -9.94 -29.19
C PRO A 261 1.49 -9.67 -30.69
N THR A 262 1.01 -10.61 -31.47
CA THR A 262 0.83 -10.49 -32.91
C THR A 262 -0.66 -10.55 -33.27
N PRO A 263 -1.09 -9.97 -34.41
CA PRO A 263 -2.46 -10.12 -34.88
C PRO A 263 -2.86 -11.59 -35.01
N ILE A 264 -4.12 -11.88 -34.75
CA ILE A 264 -4.71 -13.23 -34.93
C ILE A 264 -5.33 -13.30 -36.31
N ASP A 265 -5.18 -14.45 -37.00
CA ASP A 265 -5.80 -14.66 -38.29
C ASP A 265 -7.33 -14.68 -38.21
N GLN A 266 -7.99 -14.10 -39.20
CA GLN A 266 -9.45 -14.00 -39.20
C GLN A 266 -10.13 -15.39 -39.15
N SER A 267 -9.54 -16.42 -39.75
CA SER A 267 -10.04 -17.80 -39.68
C SER A 267 -10.13 -18.34 -38.26
N GLN A 268 -9.18 -17.99 -37.39
CA GLN A 268 -9.18 -18.40 -35.98
C GLN A 268 -10.27 -17.64 -35.18
N LEU A 269 -10.49 -16.38 -35.52
CA LEU A 269 -11.60 -15.61 -34.93
C LEU A 269 -12.95 -16.15 -35.33
N ASP A 270 -13.12 -16.49 -36.61
CA ASP A 270 -14.36 -17.05 -37.16
C ASP A 270 -14.68 -18.42 -36.53
N GLU A 271 -13.68 -19.28 -36.34
CA GLU A 271 -13.81 -20.58 -35.67
C GLU A 271 -14.34 -20.44 -34.23
N LEU A 272 -13.89 -19.40 -33.52
CA LEU A 272 -14.31 -19.11 -32.15
C LEU A 272 -15.58 -18.25 -32.06
N GLY A 273 -16.16 -17.83 -33.19
CA GLY A 273 -17.31 -16.93 -33.24
C GLY A 273 -16.99 -15.54 -32.68
N LEU A 274 -15.74 -15.09 -32.77
CA LEU A 274 -15.28 -13.80 -32.22
C LEU A 274 -15.17 -12.75 -33.34
N ARG A 275 -15.41 -11.50 -32.97
CA ARG A 275 -15.22 -10.33 -33.84
C ARG A 275 -14.44 -9.24 -33.13
N VAL A 276 -13.38 -8.75 -33.77
CA VAL A 276 -12.65 -7.58 -33.28
C VAL A 276 -13.47 -6.32 -33.63
N LEU A 277 -13.82 -5.56 -32.62
CA LEU A 277 -14.46 -4.24 -32.81
C LEU A 277 -13.38 -3.20 -33.12
N PRO A 278 -13.68 -2.19 -33.97
CA PRO A 278 -12.78 -1.08 -34.18
C PRO A 278 -12.50 -0.36 -32.84
N ALA A 279 -11.28 0.14 -32.68
CA ALA A 279 -10.97 0.94 -31.50
C ALA A 279 -11.95 2.12 -31.40
N ALA A 280 -12.43 2.36 -30.18
CA ALA A 280 -13.25 3.57 -29.92
C ALA A 280 -12.37 4.81 -30.22
N THR A 281 -12.84 5.63 -31.15
CA THR A 281 -12.17 6.90 -31.52
C THR A 281 -12.41 7.96 -30.46
#